data_6c8f4bcb1b17234560a526e3959e6bc6
#
_entry.id   6c8f4bcb1b17234560a526e3959e6bc6
#
_cell.length_a   1.000
_cell.length_b   1.000
_cell.length_c   1.000
_cell.angle_alpha   90.00
_cell.angle_beta   90.00
_cell.angle_gamma   90.00
#
_symmetry.space_group_name_H-M   'P 1'
#
loop_
_entity.id
_entity.type
_entity.pdbx_description
1 polymer ?
#
loop_
_entity_poly.entity_id
_entity_poly.type
_entity_poly.pdbx_seq_one_letter_code
_entity_poly.pdbx_strand_id
1 'polypeptide(L)'
;MNTELNSRLQKISGFVQTYLKESYQNRSDEDKANLDRYLSNAEYRWKHTLRVAQFGKVIAENEAADVELIVPACLLHDVAWFDTNADNSREHGRIGAEKARPVLESLGYNQAQIENICYAVATHVDEDNPDTLEAKILSDADNVDRFGPYRILQWCFADIEDYDKLAAKLSERIHRLEHYREENPLFTTTGQQLFAEQLTLQIRFFSEFVGENELSVIPRI
;
A
#
# COMPACT_ATOMS: atom_id res chain seq x y z
N MET A 1 11.65 -2.70 25.36
CA MET A 1 11.65 -2.61 23.88
C MET A 1 12.59 -3.70 23.37
N ASN A 2 12.12 -4.63 22.54
CA ASN A 2 12.92 -5.80 22.11
C ASN A 2 14.05 -5.35 21.17
N THR A 3 15.29 -5.27 21.71
CA THR A 3 16.48 -4.78 20.99
C THR A 3 16.82 -5.69 19.80
N GLU A 4 16.57 -6.99 19.93
CA GLU A 4 16.82 -7.97 18.88
C GLU A 4 15.87 -7.77 17.70
N LEU A 5 14.55 -7.64 17.97
CA LEU A 5 13.57 -7.35 16.94
C LEU A 5 13.91 -6.05 16.17
N ASN A 6 14.24 -4.97 16.89
CA ASN A 6 14.61 -3.71 16.25
C ASN A 6 15.84 -3.86 15.34
N SER A 7 16.83 -4.67 15.73
CA SER A 7 17.99 -4.95 14.88
C SER A 7 17.60 -5.73 13.62
N ARG A 8 16.71 -6.73 13.73
CA ARG A 8 16.17 -7.48 12.59
C ARG A 8 15.40 -6.54 11.64
N LEU A 9 14.51 -5.70 12.17
CA LEU A 9 13.73 -4.74 11.38
C LEU A 9 14.61 -3.72 10.63
N GLN A 10 15.68 -3.23 11.24
CA GLN A 10 16.64 -2.35 10.57
C GLN A 10 17.33 -3.04 9.38
N LYS A 11 17.72 -4.31 9.53
CA LYS A 11 18.34 -5.08 8.43
C LYS A 11 17.36 -5.36 7.30
N ILE A 12 16.11 -5.74 7.63
CA ILE A 12 15.03 -5.91 6.64
C ILE A 12 14.79 -4.59 5.89
N SER A 13 14.65 -3.48 6.62
CA SER A 13 14.45 -2.14 6.04
C SER A 13 15.58 -1.75 5.09
N GLY A 14 16.84 -1.98 5.48
CA GLY A 14 18.01 -1.71 4.64
C GLY A 14 18.01 -2.55 3.36
N PHE A 15 17.68 -3.83 3.46
CA PHE A 15 17.53 -4.72 2.30
C PHE A 15 16.44 -4.22 1.35
N VAL A 16 15.23 -3.97 1.86
CA VAL A 16 14.08 -3.55 1.03
C VAL A 16 14.35 -2.21 0.35
N GLN A 17 14.85 -1.22 1.10
CA GLN A 17 15.14 0.10 0.54
C GLN A 17 16.16 0.02 -0.59
N THR A 18 17.24 -0.74 -0.39
CA THR A 18 18.30 -0.94 -1.40
C THR A 18 17.72 -1.66 -2.62
N TYR A 19 16.99 -2.75 -2.41
CA TYR A 19 16.43 -3.54 -3.48
C TYR A 19 15.42 -2.76 -4.34
N LEU A 20 14.50 -2.02 -3.72
CA LEU A 20 13.55 -1.16 -4.44
C LEU A 20 14.26 -0.09 -5.27
N LYS A 21 15.32 0.50 -4.76
CA LYS A 21 16.11 1.49 -5.49
C LYS A 21 16.82 0.87 -6.71
N GLU A 22 17.48 -0.26 -6.54
CA GLU A 22 18.22 -0.94 -7.60
C GLU A 22 17.27 -1.48 -8.67
N SER A 23 16.19 -2.15 -8.30
CA SER A 23 15.21 -2.69 -9.26
C SER A 23 14.49 -1.58 -10.04
N TYR A 24 14.17 -0.44 -9.41
CA TYR A 24 13.66 0.74 -10.11
C TYR A 24 14.68 1.31 -11.10
N GLN A 25 15.97 1.41 -10.72
CA GLN A 25 17.03 1.92 -11.61
C GLN A 25 17.22 1.04 -12.85
N ASN A 26 16.98 -0.27 -12.74
CA ASN A 26 17.06 -1.23 -13.83
C ASN A 26 15.88 -1.19 -14.81
N ARG A 27 14.82 -0.42 -14.52
CA ARG A 27 13.69 -0.21 -15.44
C ARG A 27 14.10 0.65 -16.63
N SER A 28 13.39 0.50 -17.75
CA SER A 28 13.57 1.39 -18.91
C SER A 28 13.30 2.85 -18.56
N ASP A 29 13.86 3.79 -19.33
CA ASP A 29 13.59 5.21 -19.10
C ASP A 29 12.14 5.59 -19.33
N GLU A 30 11.45 4.91 -20.25
CA GLU A 30 10.01 5.06 -20.48
C GLU A 30 9.19 4.60 -19.27
N ASP A 31 9.50 3.44 -18.69
CA ASP A 31 8.86 2.95 -17.46
C ASP A 31 9.06 3.91 -16.29
N LYS A 32 10.31 4.38 -16.10
CA LYS A 32 10.64 5.34 -15.03
C LYS A 32 9.86 6.64 -15.19
N ALA A 33 9.82 7.20 -16.41
CA ALA A 33 9.06 8.43 -16.68
C ALA A 33 7.56 8.25 -16.39
N ASN A 34 6.99 7.10 -16.73
CA ASN A 34 5.60 6.77 -16.43
C ASN A 34 5.36 6.63 -14.91
N LEU A 35 6.23 5.92 -14.20
CA LEU A 35 6.13 5.77 -12.74
C LEU A 35 6.27 7.11 -12.03
N ASP A 36 7.20 7.98 -12.45
CA ASP A 36 7.40 9.31 -11.88
C ASP A 36 6.19 10.21 -12.10
N ARG A 37 5.57 10.17 -13.30
CA ARG A 37 4.35 10.92 -13.60
C ARG A 37 3.22 10.61 -12.63
N TYR A 38 3.08 9.36 -12.19
CA TYR A 38 2.05 8.94 -11.25
C TYR A 38 2.53 8.87 -9.79
N LEU A 39 3.65 9.52 -9.47
CA LEU A 39 4.26 9.47 -8.13
C LEU A 39 4.40 8.03 -7.60
N SER A 40 4.83 7.10 -8.44
CA SER A 40 4.94 5.66 -8.13
C SER A 40 6.38 5.14 -8.20
N ASN A 41 7.37 6.01 -8.06
CA ASN A 41 8.79 5.69 -8.10
C ASN A 41 9.30 4.97 -6.82
N ALA A 42 10.60 4.68 -6.78
CA ALA A 42 11.21 3.96 -5.65
C ALA A 42 11.06 4.69 -4.31
N GLU A 43 11.12 6.03 -4.28
CA GLU A 43 10.93 6.83 -3.07
C GLU A 43 9.49 6.71 -2.54
N TYR A 44 8.51 6.84 -3.44
CA TYR A 44 7.12 6.62 -3.06
C TYR A 44 6.90 5.20 -2.52
N ARG A 45 7.41 4.17 -3.24
CA ARG A 45 7.24 2.77 -2.85
C ARG A 45 7.86 2.48 -1.49
N TRP A 46 9.05 3.02 -1.23
CA TRP A 46 9.69 2.90 0.07
C TRP A 46 8.86 3.56 1.19
N LYS A 47 8.39 4.78 0.98
CA LYS A 47 7.53 5.46 1.96
C LYS A 47 6.19 4.77 2.18
N HIS A 48 5.59 4.22 1.13
CA HIS A 48 4.41 3.37 1.21
C HIS A 48 4.68 2.16 2.12
N THR A 49 5.74 1.41 1.85
CA THR A 49 6.17 0.26 2.67
C THR A 49 6.28 0.61 4.16
N LEU A 50 6.89 1.74 4.49
CA LEU A 50 7.01 2.19 5.87
C LEU A 50 5.64 2.52 6.51
N ARG A 51 4.73 3.15 5.78
CA ARG A 51 3.38 3.45 6.28
C ARG A 51 2.55 2.18 6.46
N VAL A 52 2.63 1.25 5.52
CA VAL A 52 2.00 -0.08 5.65
C VAL A 52 2.51 -0.81 6.89
N ALA A 53 3.82 -0.77 7.18
CA ALA A 53 4.38 -1.35 8.40
C ALA A 53 3.85 -0.68 9.68
N GLN A 54 3.60 0.63 9.67
CA GLN A 54 2.99 1.33 10.81
C GLN A 54 1.51 0.96 10.97
N PHE A 55 0.73 0.92 9.89
CA PHE A 55 -0.66 0.48 9.94
C PHE A 55 -0.76 -1.00 10.39
N GLY A 56 0.07 -1.88 9.82
CA GLY A 56 0.11 -3.29 10.22
C GLY A 56 0.42 -3.46 11.70
N LYS A 57 1.37 -2.68 12.24
CA LYS A 57 1.67 -2.67 13.68
C LYS A 57 0.45 -2.25 14.50
N VAL A 58 -0.21 -1.15 14.14
CA VAL A 58 -1.40 -0.65 14.86
C VAL A 58 -2.53 -1.68 14.82
N ILE A 59 -2.80 -2.27 13.67
CA ILE A 59 -3.82 -3.31 13.52
C ILE A 59 -3.46 -4.52 14.37
N ALA A 60 -2.22 -5.03 14.29
CA ALA A 60 -1.77 -6.18 15.05
C ALA A 60 -1.91 -6.01 16.57
N GLU A 61 -1.52 -4.83 17.09
CA GLU A 61 -1.64 -4.51 18.52
C GLU A 61 -3.11 -4.50 19.00
N ASN A 62 -4.06 -4.09 18.17
CA ASN A 62 -5.47 -4.05 18.52
C ASN A 62 -6.20 -5.39 18.29
N GLU A 63 -5.75 -6.19 17.32
CA GLU A 63 -6.31 -7.52 17.01
C GLU A 63 -5.60 -8.65 17.78
N ALA A 64 -4.70 -8.32 18.72
CA ALA A 64 -3.90 -9.28 19.51
C ALA A 64 -3.08 -10.26 18.66
N ALA A 65 -2.59 -9.80 17.49
CA ALA A 65 -1.72 -10.57 16.60
C ALA A 65 -0.23 -10.35 16.91
N ASP A 66 0.63 -11.22 16.36
CA ASP A 66 2.07 -11.15 16.60
C ASP A 66 2.74 -10.05 15.76
N VAL A 67 3.07 -8.93 16.41
CA VAL A 67 3.79 -7.80 15.81
C VAL A 67 5.16 -8.22 15.24
N GLU A 68 5.80 -9.25 15.82
CA GLU A 68 7.10 -9.76 15.34
C GLU A 68 7.00 -10.48 13.99
N LEU A 69 5.80 -10.88 13.57
CA LEU A 69 5.51 -11.45 12.25
C LEU A 69 4.96 -10.38 11.28
N ILE A 70 4.04 -9.55 11.77
CA ILE A 70 3.34 -8.55 10.93
C ILE A 70 4.28 -7.49 10.39
N VAL A 71 5.11 -6.87 11.25
CA VAL A 71 5.95 -5.75 10.81
C VAL A 71 6.99 -6.19 9.76
N PRO A 72 7.70 -7.33 9.91
CA PRO A 72 8.52 -7.88 8.82
C PRO A 72 7.74 -8.17 7.55
N ALA A 73 6.54 -8.77 7.62
CA ALA A 73 5.71 -9.05 6.46
C ALA A 73 5.34 -7.74 5.71
N CYS A 74 4.91 -6.72 6.45
CA CYS A 74 4.59 -5.40 5.89
C CYS A 74 5.81 -4.71 5.26
N LEU A 75 7.01 -4.84 5.84
CA LEU A 75 8.23 -4.30 5.25
C LEU A 75 8.63 -5.02 3.96
N LEU A 76 8.30 -6.29 3.81
CA LEU A 76 8.73 -7.13 2.68
C LEU A 76 7.68 -7.23 1.56
N HIS A 77 6.42 -6.83 1.78
CA HIS A 77 5.30 -7.14 0.88
C HIS A 77 5.53 -6.71 -0.57
N ASP A 78 6.05 -5.52 -0.77
CA ASP A 78 6.26 -4.92 -2.09
C ASP A 78 7.73 -4.94 -2.55
N VAL A 79 8.61 -5.73 -1.91
CA VAL A 79 10.05 -5.75 -2.25
C VAL A 79 10.30 -6.03 -3.73
N ALA A 80 9.47 -6.85 -4.38
CA ALA A 80 9.57 -7.22 -5.79
C ALA A 80 8.67 -6.37 -6.72
N TRP A 81 8.15 -5.23 -6.26
CA TRP A 81 7.23 -4.40 -7.05
C TRP A 81 7.78 -4.03 -8.43
N PHE A 82 9.04 -3.64 -8.52
CA PHE A 82 9.66 -3.25 -9.78
C PHE A 82 10.21 -4.43 -10.61
N ASP A 83 10.09 -5.66 -10.14
CA ASP A 83 10.44 -6.86 -10.91
C ASP A 83 9.29 -7.30 -11.85
N THR A 84 8.12 -6.70 -11.69
CA THR A 84 6.92 -7.00 -12.47
C THR A 84 6.50 -5.79 -13.34
N ASN A 85 5.61 -6.03 -14.29
CA ASN A 85 5.01 -5.01 -15.14
C ASN A 85 3.47 -5.08 -15.06
N ALA A 86 2.76 -4.32 -15.89
CA ALA A 86 1.30 -4.28 -15.89
C ALA A 86 0.66 -5.65 -16.16
N ASP A 87 1.28 -6.50 -16.99
CA ASP A 87 0.73 -7.79 -17.41
C ASP A 87 0.82 -8.86 -16.32
N ASN A 88 1.84 -8.74 -15.44
CA ASN A 88 2.10 -9.70 -14.36
C ASN A 88 2.21 -9.05 -12.97
N SER A 89 1.54 -7.93 -12.78
CA SER A 89 1.65 -7.14 -11.54
C SER A 89 1.29 -7.92 -10.27
N ARG A 90 0.40 -8.91 -10.33
CA ARG A 90 0.03 -9.75 -9.19
C ARG A 90 1.14 -10.72 -8.75
N GLU A 91 2.12 -10.99 -9.62
CA GLU A 91 3.24 -11.88 -9.31
C GLU A 91 4.24 -11.30 -8.28
N HIS A 92 4.22 -9.97 -8.05
CA HIS A 92 5.19 -9.36 -7.12
C HIS A 92 5.10 -9.88 -5.69
N GLY A 93 3.92 -10.29 -5.22
CA GLY A 93 3.75 -10.93 -3.91
C GLY A 93 4.50 -12.24 -3.81
N ARG A 94 4.30 -13.15 -4.79
CA ARG A 94 5.01 -14.44 -4.84
C ARG A 94 6.52 -14.27 -4.99
N ILE A 95 6.96 -13.41 -5.91
CA ILE A 95 8.38 -13.11 -6.11
C ILE A 95 8.98 -12.46 -4.86
N GLY A 96 8.22 -11.57 -4.21
CA GLY A 96 8.60 -10.93 -2.95
C GLY A 96 8.83 -11.95 -1.83
N ALA A 97 7.95 -12.94 -1.68
CA ALA A 97 8.09 -14.01 -0.71
C ALA A 97 9.35 -14.86 -0.95
N GLU A 98 9.67 -15.18 -2.21
CA GLU A 98 10.91 -15.89 -2.58
C GLU A 98 12.17 -15.10 -2.19
N LYS A 99 12.15 -13.77 -2.36
CA LYS A 99 13.26 -12.88 -1.98
C LYS A 99 13.34 -12.67 -0.46
N ALA A 100 12.21 -12.69 0.24
CA ALA A 100 12.14 -12.51 1.68
C ALA A 100 12.75 -13.70 2.44
N ARG A 101 12.53 -14.92 1.97
CA ARG A 101 12.94 -16.17 2.65
C ARG A 101 14.42 -16.18 3.07
N PRO A 102 15.42 -16.01 2.17
CA PRO A 102 16.83 -16.04 2.56
C PRO A 102 17.21 -14.90 3.53
N VAL A 103 16.54 -13.76 3.45
CA VAL A 103 16.76 -12.66 4.39
C VAL A 103 16.30 -13.05 5.79
N LEU A 104 15.09 -13.61 5.92
CA LEU A 104 14.54 -14.05 7.19
C LEU A 104 15.37 -15.18 7.82
N GLU A 105 15.82 -16.15 7.02
CA GLU A 105 16.75 -17.21 7.44
C GLU A 105 18.04 -16.63 8.01
N SER A 106 18.67 -15.68 7.32
CA SER A 106 19.92 -15.03 7.75
C SER A 106 19.77 -14.24 9.05
N LEU A 107 18.53 -13.81 9.38
CA LEU A 107 18.19 -13.06 10.58
C LEU A 107 17.75 -13.96 11.75
N GLY A 108 17.77 -15.29 11.56
CA GLY A 108 17.47 -16.26 12.60
C GLY A 108 15.99 -16.38 12.96
N TYR A 109 15.08 -16.08 12.01
CA TYR A 109 13.69 -16.48 12.14
C TYR A 109 13.58 -18.01 12.04
N ASN A 110 12.71 -18.61 12.85
CA ASN A 110 12.47 -20.03 12.75
C ASN A 110 11.56 -20.37 11.54
N GLN A 111 11.53 -21.66 11.16
CA GLN A 111 10.82 -22.11 9.97
C GLN A 111 9.33 -21.71 9.97
N ALA A 112 8.63 -21.84 11.11
CA ALA A 112 7.22 -21.48 11.21
C ALA A 112 6.97 -19.97 11.01
N GLN A 113 7.85 -19.12 11.55
CA GLN A 113 7.82 -17.67 11.34
C GLN A 113 8.06 -17.31 9.87
N ILE A 114 9.07 -17.95 9.25
CA ILE A 114 9.39 -17.72 7.83
C ILE A 114 8.21 -18.11 6.95
N GLU A 115 7.59 -19.27 7.17
CA GLU A 115 6.43 -19.71 6.39
C GLU A 115 5.26 -18.74 6.54
N ASN A 116 4.93 -18.27 7.75
CA ASN A 116 3.84 -17.33 7.98
C ASN A 116 4.11 -15.98 7.31
N ILE A 117 5.32 -15.40 7.49
CA ILE A 117 5.69 -14.12 6.87
C ILE A 117 5.66 -14.23 5.33
N CYS A 118 6.28 -15.28 4.77
CA CYS A 118 6.30 -15.49 3.32
C CYS A 118 4.90 -15.74 2.75
N TYR A 119 4.03 -16.47 3.47
CA TYR A 119 2.64 -16.65 3.09
C TYR A 119 1.89 -15.32 3.04
N ALA A 120 2.01 -14.50 4.08
CA ALA A 120 1.38 -13.18 4.10
C ALA A 120 1.88 -12.30 2.93
N VAL A 121 3.19 -12.25 2.68
CA VAL A 121 3.78 -11.51 1.56
C VAL A 121 3.27 -12.05 0.21
N ALA A 122 3.18 -13.36 0.02
CA ALA A 122 2.74 -13.95 -1.25
C ALA A 122 1.25 -13.65 -1.56
N THR A 123 0.40 -13.62 -0.52
CA THR A 123 -1.06 -13.55 -0.67
C THR A 123 -1.64 -12.14 -0.53
N HIS A 124 -0.84 -11.11 -0.18
CA HIS A 124 -1.36 -9.76 0.04
C HIS A 124 -2.02 -9.14 -1.21
N VAL A 125 -1.67 -9.62 -2.40
CA VAL A 125 -2.25 -9.19 -3.69
C VAL A 125 -3.51 -9.97 -4.09
N ASP A 126 -3.79 -11.08 -3.39
CA ASP A 126 -4.97 -11.90 -3.61
C ASP A 126 -6.09 -11.40 -2.71
N GLU A 127 -7.18 -10.97 -3.33
CA GLU A 127 -8.33 -10.40 -2.63
C GLU A 127 -9.21 -11.48 -1.96
N ASP A 128 -8.92 -12.76 -2.24
CA ASP A 128 -9.63 -13.89 -1.68
C ASP A 128 -9.13 -14.19 -0.26
N ASN A 129 -10.02 -14.10 0.70
CA ASN A 129 -9.91 -14.35 2.13
C ASN A 129 -8.65 -15.19 2.56
N PRO A 130 -7.54 -14.55 2.88
CA PRO A 130 -6.33 -15.27 3.27
C PRO A 130 -6.51 -16.07 4.56
N ASP A 131 -5.82 -17.21 4.70
CA ASP A 131 -6.05 -18.18 5.77
C ASP A 131 -5.54 -17.72 7.14
N THR A 132 -4.49 -16.89 7.20
CA THR A 132 -3.88 -16.46 8.46
C THR A 132 -4.29 -15.05 8.86
N LEU A 133 -4.34 -14.78 10.17
CA LEU A 133 -4.63 -13.45 10.69
C LEU A 133 -3.55 -12.44 10.24
N GLU A 134 -2.30 -12.86 10.19
CA GLU A 134 -1.18 -12.03 9.74
C GLU A 134 -1.34 -11.61 8.28
N ALA A 135 -1.75 -12.52 7.40
CA ALA A 135 -2.01 -12.19 5.99
C ALA A 135 -3.21 -11.25 5.83
N LYS A 136 -4.27 -11.42 6.63
CA LYS A 136 -5.41 -10.48 6.69
C LYS A 136 -4.97 -9.09 7.12
N ILE A 137 -4.16 -9.00 8.18
CA ILE A 137 -3.65 -7.72 8.68
C ILE A 137 -2.75 -7.03 7.66
N LEU A 138 -1.88 -7.76 6.97
CA LEU A 138 -1.05 -7.18 5.91
C LEU A 138 -1.90 -6.63 4.77
N SER A 139 -2.88 -7.39 4.29
CA SER A 139 -3.82 -6.95 3.24
C SER A 139 -4.58 -5.69 3.68
N ASP A 140 -5.10 -5.67 4.91
CA ASP A 140 -5.79 -4.50 5.47
C ASP A 140 -4.87 -3.28 5.55
N ALA A 141 -3.65 -3.44 6.05
CA ALA A 141 -2.68 -2.35 6.20
C ALA A 141 -2.29 -1.74 4.84
N ASP A 142 -2.08 -2.56 3.81
CA ASP A 142 -1.82 -2.10 2.45
C ASP A 142 -3.01 -1.31 1.89
N ASN A 143 -4.23 -1.84 2.05
CA ASN A 143 -5.44 -1.17 1.60
C ASN A 143 -5.69 0.15 2.35
N VAL A 144 -5.46 0.22 3.66
CA VAL A 144 -5.57 1.48 4.43
C VAL A 144 -4.63 2.54 3.85
N ASP A 145 -3.36 2.23 3.57
CA ASP A 145 -2.43 3.20 2.97
C ASP A 145 -2.82 3.58 1.54
N ARG A 146 -3.29 2.63 0.74
CA ARG A 146 -3.72 2.86 -0.66
C ARG A 146 -4.91 3.79 -0.78
N PHE A 147 -5.64 4.06 0.30
CA PHE A 147 -6.76 5.02 0.32
C PHE A 147 -6.44 6.28 1.15
N GLY A 148 -5.20 6.46 1.59
CA GLY A 148 -4.75 7.62 2.36
C GLY A 148 -4.43 8.86 1.54
N PRO A 149 -3.91 9.93 2.19
CA PRO A 149 -3.60 11.23 1.57
C PRO A 149 -2.66 11.16 0.36
N TYR A 150 -1.70 10.23 0.36
CA TYR A 150 -0.81 10.05 -0.80
C TYR A 150 -1.57 9.62 -2.06
N ARG A 151 -2.64 8.85 -1.91
CA ARG A 151 -3.50 8.47 -3.04
C ARG A 151 -4.28 9.66 -3.59
N ILE A 152 -4.71 10.59 -2.73
CA ILE A 152 -5.32 11.84 -3.17
C ILE A 152 -4.37 12.59 -4.11
N LEU A 153 -3.11 12.76 -3.70
CA LEU A 153 -2.10 13.41 -4.53
C LEU A 153 -1.91 12.69 -5.87
N GLN A 154 -1.81 11.36 -5.88
CA GLN A 154 -1.66 10.58 -7.11
C GLN A 154 -2.83 10.78 -8.08
N TRP A 155 -4.06 10.83 -7.58
CA TRP A 155 -5.25 11.11 -8.40
C TRP A 155 -5.24 12.52 -8.98
N CYS A 156 -4.86 13.51 -8.16
CA CYS A 156 -4.81 14.91 -8.61
C CYS A 156 -3.69 15.14 -9.62
N PHE A 157 -2.49 14.61 -9.38
CA PHE A 157 -1.34 14.83 -10.26
C PHE A 157 -1.51 14.21 -11.66
N ALA A 158 -2.28 13.15 -11.80
CA ALA A 158 -2.46 12.46 -13.07
C ALA A 158 -3.05 13.36 -14.18
N ASP A 159 -3.92 14.31 -13.83
CA ASP A 159 -4.62 15.19 -14.79
C ASP A 159 -4.67 16.65 -14.29
N ILE A 160 -3.69 17.11 -13.53
CA ILE A 160 -3.66 18.46 -12.92
C ILE A 160 -3.66 19.59 -13.95
N GLU A 161 -3.33 19.32 -15.20
CA GLU A 161 -3.32 20.30 -16.29
C GLU A 161 -4.71 20.54 -16.91
N ASP A 162 -5.70 19.71 -16.58
CA ASP A 162 -7.08 19.79 -17.09
C ASP A 162 -8.07 19.58 -15.95
N TYR A 163 -8.52 20.67 -15.34
CA TYR A 163 -9.39 20.65 -14.17
C TYR A 163 -10.77 20.04 -14.45
N ASP A 164 -11.36 20.23 -15.63
CA ASP A 164 -12.66 19.67 -15.98
C ASP A 164 -12.57 18.16 -16.13
N LYS A 165 -11.51 17.67 -16.78
CA LYS A 165 -11.22 16.23 -16.89
C LYS A 165 -10.94 15.63 -15.53
N LEU A 166 -10.16 16.32 -14.68
CA LEU A 166 -9.89 15.89 -13.32
C LEU A 166 -11.18 15.80 -12.51
N ALA A 167 -12.03 16.82 -12.53
CA ALA A 167 -13.30 16.83 -11.81
C ALA A 167 -14.21 15.68 -12.25
N ALA A 168 -14.32 15.41 -13.55
CA ALA A 168 -15.09 14.26 -14.06
C ALA A 168 -14.57 12.92 -13.52
N LYS A 169 -13.25 12.69 -13.53
CA LYS A 169 -12.63 11.48 -12.97
C LYS A 169 -12.83 11.37 -11.46
N LEU A 170 -12.74 12.48 -10.73
CA LEU A 170 -12.93 12.47 -9.29
C LEU A 170 -14.40 12.19 -8.94
N SER A 171 -15.38 12.69 -9.73
CA SER A 171 -16.79 12.31 -9.57
C SER A 171 -17.02 10.80 -9.70
N GLU A 172 -16.46 10.17 -10.74
CA GLU A 172 -16.52 8.72 -10.89
C GLU A 172 -15.83 7.97 -9.72
N ARG A 173 -14.72 8.53 -9.24
CA ARG A 173 -14.00 7.96 -8.09
C ARG A 173 -14.81 8.03 -6.82
N ILE A 174 -15.52 9.13 -6.55
CA ILE A 174 -16.42 9.29 -5.39
C ILE A 174 -17.43 8.15 -5.33
N HIS A 175 -18.12 7.83 -6.43
CA HIS A 175 -19.09 6.73 -6.47
C HIS A 175 -18.48 5.39 -6.04
N ARG A 176 -17.25 5.09 -6.48
CA ARG A 176 -16.55 3.87 -6.07
C ARG A 176 -16.13 3.89 -4.60
N LEU A 177 -15.72 5.05 -4.08
CA LEU A 177 -15.36 5.20 -2.66
C LEU A 177 -16.58 5.05 -1.76
N GLU A 178 -17.76 5.57 -2.18
CA GLU A 178 -19.03 5.39 -1.45
C GLU A 178 -19.41 3.90 -1.38
N HIS A 179 -19.28 3.17 -2.47
CA HIS A 179 -19.51 1.73 -2.48
C HIS A 179 -18.57 0.99 -1.50
N TYR A 180 -17.26 1.29 -1.50
CA TYR A 180 -16.32 0.74 -0.52
C TYR A 180 -16.66 1.15 0.92
N ARG A 181 -17.23 2.33 1.14
CA ARG A 181 -17.68 2.75 2.47
C ARG A 181 -18.86 1.94 2.97
N GLU A 182 -19.77 1.53 2.08
CA GLU A 182 -20.92 0.71 2.42
C GLU A 182 -20.54 -0.75 2.67
N GLU A 183 -19.71 -1.34 1.84
CA GLU A 183 -19.36 -2.77 1.91
C GLU A 183 -18.16 -3.07 2.81
N ASN A 184 -17.25 -2.15 2.96
CA ASN A 184 -15.99 -2.26 3.70
C ASN A 184 -15.34 -3.66 3.62
N PRO A 185 -14.56 -3.93 2.58
CA PRO A 185 -14.08 -5.28 2.26
C PRO A 185 -12.91 -5.76 3.13
N LEU A 186 -12.48 -4.98 4.14
CA LEU A 186 -11.34 -5.33 4.98
C LEU A 186 -11.71 -6.43 5.99
N PHE A 187 -10.70 -7.19 6.41
CA PHE A 187 -10.88 -8.41 7.20
C PHE A 187 -10.97 -8.17 8.70
N THR A 188 -10.23 -7.17 9.23
CA THR A 188 -10.13 -6.93 10.67
C THR A 188 -10.96 -5.74 11.11
N THR A 189 -11.43 -5.75 12.36
CA THR A 189 -12.22 -4.63 12.91
C THR A 189 -11.43 -3.33 12.89
N THR A 190 -10.16 -3.38 13.29
CA THR A 190 -9.28 -2.19 13.30
C THR A 190 -8.98 -1.71 11.88
N GLY A 191 -8.71 -2.63 10.94
CA GLY A 191 -8.53 -2.31 9.52
C GLY A 191 -9.74 -1.60 8.94
N GLN A 192 -10.96 -2.13 9.19
CA GLN A 192 -12.21 -1.54 8.74
C GLN A 192 -12.42 -0.11 9.27
N GLN A 193 -12.09 0.16 10.54
CA GLN A 193 -12.18 1.50 11.12
C GLN A 193 -11.21 2.49 10.46
N LEU A 194 -9.94 2.12 10.35
CA LEU A 194 -8.92 2.94 9.70
C LEU A 194 -9.26 3.21 8.23
N PHE A 195 -9.76 2.21 7.52
CA PHE A 195 -10.17 2.34 6.13
C PHE A 195 -11.35 3.31 5.96
N ALA A 196 -12.36 3.22 6.81
CA ALA A 196 -13.50 4.14 6.82
C ALA A 196 -13.07 5.61 7.03
N GLU A 197 -12.07 5.86 7.88
CA GLU A 197 -11.47 7.20 8.06
C GLU A 197 -10.80 7.70 6.77
N GLN A 198 -10.02 6.85 6.09
CA GLN A 198 -9.36 7.21 4.84
C GLN A 198 -10.38 7.48 3.71
N LEU A 199 -11.43 6.65 3.61
CA LEU A 199 -12.52 6.86 2.64
C LEU A 199 -13.23 8.20 2.88
N THR A 200 -13.54 8.50 4.14
CA THR A 200 -14.19 9.77 4.53
C THR A 200 -13.36 10.97 4.09
N LEU A 201 -12.05 10.93 4.32
CA LEU A 201 -11.13 11.99 3.90
C LEU A 201 -11.10 12.16 2.37
N GLN A 202 -10.97 11.05 1.59
CA GLN A 202 -10.94 11.11 0.15
C GLN A 202 -12.25 11.63 -0.45
N ILE A 203 -13.37 11.08 -0.01
CA ILE A 203 -14.71 11.47 -0.47
C ILE A 203 -14.91 12.96 -0.24
N ARG A 204 -14.63 13.43 0.98
CA ARG A 204 -14.76 14.84 1.31
C ARG A 204 -13.89 15.73 0.41
N PHE A 205 -12.60 15.43 0.29
CA PHE A 205 -11.68 16.23 -0.52
C PHE A 205 -12.12 16.28 -1.99
N PHE A 206 -12.46 15.14 -2.58
CA PHE A 206 -12.87 15.08 -3.98
C PHE A 206 -14.20 15.76 -4.22
N SER A 207 -15.17 15.63 -3.30
CA SER A 207 -16.46 16.32 -3.42
C SER A 207 -16.33 17.83 -3.32
N GLU A 208 -15.50 18.35 -2.42
CA GLU A 208 -15.22 19.78 -2.31
C GLU A 208 -14.54 20.29 -3.59
N PHE A 209 -13.54 19.57 -4.14
CA PHE A 209 -12.87 19.95 -5.39
C PHE A 209 -13.86 19.99 -6.57
N VAL A 210 -14.67 18.96 -6.74
CA VAL A 210 -15.69 18.89 -7.81
C VAL A 210 -16.69 20.04 -7.68
N GLY A 211 -17.19 20.30 -6.46
CA GLY A 211 -18.12 21.40 -6.20
C GLY A 211 -17.51 22.78 -6.51
N GLU A 212 -16.26 23.03 -6.14
CA GLU A 212 -15.58 24.30 -6.50
C GLU A 212 -15.34 24.43 -8.01
N ASN A 213 -15.04 23.32 -8.70
CA ASN A 213 -14.90 23.35 -10.16
C ASN A 213 -16.22 23.73 -10.86
N GLU A 214 -17.37 23.24 -10.38
CA GLU A 214 -18.70 23.61 -10.88
C GLU A 214 -19.03 25.09 -10.66
N LEU A 215 -18.48 25.72 -9.62
CA LEU A 215 -18.64 27.16 -9.35
C LEU A 215 -17.73 28.03 -10.23
N SER A 216 -16.77 27.45 -10.96
CA SER A 216 -15.80 28.15 -11.80
C SER A 216 -16.42 28.59 -13.15
N VAL A 217 -17.62 29.21 -13.11
CA VAL A 217 -18.39 29.72 -14.25
C VAL A 217 -18.76 31.16 -14.04
N ILE A 218 -19.02 31.90 -15.15
CA ILE A 218 -19.46 33.29 -15.08
C ILE A 218 -20.83 33.35 -14.36
N PRO A 219 -20.97 34.10 -13.26
CA PRO A 219 -22.26 34.23 -12.56
C PRO A 219 -23.35 34.80 -13.50
N ARG A 220 -24.51 34.16 -13.50
CA ARG A 220 -25.70 34.72 -14.17
C ARG A 220 -26.35 35.72 -13.22
N ILE A 221 -26.56 36.96 -13.70
CA ILE A 221 -27.23 38.04 -12.97
C ILE A 221 -28.74 38.00 -13.30
#